data_f263a14189d8d7d3d99f2373f0a4a0ac
#
_entry.id   f263a14189d8d7d3d99f2373f0a4a0ac
#
_cell.length_a   1.000
_cell.length_b   1.000
_cell.length_c   1.000
_cell.angle_alpha   90.00
_cell.angle_beta   90.00
_cell.angle_gamma   90.00
#
_symmetry.space_group_name_H-M   'P 1'
#
loop_
_entity.id
_entity.type
_entity.pdbx_description
1 polymer ?
#
loop_
_entity_poly.entity_id
_entity_poly.type
_entity_poly.pdbx_seq_one_letter_code
_entity_poly.pdbx_strand_id
1 'polypeptide(L)'
;MPRTLITGATGFIGNHVTRMALEAGDDVRVMVMPGEDCSPLDGLDVEFVEGNLLDHSTFAPALKGVDKMYHLAALFAVWTKDPDLHYKINVQGTEALMKEALRADLE
;
A
#
# COMPACT_ATOMS: atom_id res chain seq x y z
N MET A 1 -0.23 -19.57 -5.39
CA MET A 1 0.47 -18.31 -5.73
C MET A 1 0.43 -17.38 -4.55
N PRO A 2 1.53 -16.71 -4.19
CA PRO A 2 1.50 -15.79 -3.07
C PRO A 2 0.60 -14.60 -3.35
N ARG A 3 -0.10 -14.14 -2.32
CA ARG A 3 -0.87 -12.92 -2.38
C ARG A 3 -0.01 -11.78 -1.84
N THR A 4 0.19 -10.77 -2.66
CA THR A 4 1.08 -9.65 -2.37
C THR A 4 0.26 -8.37 -2.24
N LEU A 5 0.42 -7.66 -1.13
CA LEU A 5 -0.14 -6.32 -0.94
C LEU A 5 0.89 -5.29 -1.33
N ILE A 6 0.49 -4.30 -2.12
CA ILE A 6 1.36 -3.19 -2.51
C ILE A 6 0.69 -1.89 -2.11
N THR A 7 1.39 -1.06 -1.34
CA THR A 7 0.99 0.32 -1.09
C THR A 7 1.81 1.24 -2.00
N GLY A 8 1.22 2.34 -2.44
CA GLY A 8 1.92 3.26 -3.34
C GLY A 8 2.02 2.77 -4.78
N ALA A 9 1.14 1.86 -5.20
CA ALA A 9 1.17 1.27 -6.54
C ALA A 9 0.90 2.27 -7.66
N THR A 10 0.23 3.39 -7.37
CA THR A 10 -0.04 4.44 -8.35
C THR A 10 1.18 5.32 -8.63
N GLY A 11 2.20 5.27 -7.78
CA GLY A 11 3.45 6.01 -7.99
C GLY A 11 4.35 5.34 -9.01
N PHE A 12 5.42 6.03 -9.39
CA PHE A 12 6.35 5.54 -10.43
C PHE A 12 6.97 4.20 -10.06
N ILE A 13 7.60 4.11 -8.88
CA ILE A 13 8.26 2.87 -8.44
C ILE A 13 7.20 1.79 -8.14
N GLY A 14 6.12 2.17 -7.45
CA GLY A 14 5.06 1.24 -7.09
C GLY A 14 4.38 0.62 -8.30
N ASN A 15 4.20 1.39 -9.38
CA ASN A 15 3.64 0.88 -10.63
C ASN A 15 4.54 -0.20 -11.23
N HIS A 16 5.86 0.04 -11.27
CA HIS A 16 6.82 -0.95 -11.76
C HIS A 16 6.83 -2.21 -10.91
N VAL A 17 6.82 -2.06 -9.58
CA VAL A 17 6.80 -3.22 -8.67
C VAL A 17 5.51 -4.03 -8.87
N THR A 18 4.38 -3.36 -9.06
CA THR A 18 3.09 -4.02 -9.31
C THR A 18 3.16 -4.88 -10.58
N ARG A 19 3.69 -4.31 -11.66
CA ARG A 19 3.83 -5.04 -12.93
C ARG A 19 4.76 -6.24 -12.80
N MET A 20 5.88 -6.07 -12.09
CA MET A 20 6.84 -7.16 -11.85
C MET A 20 6.23 -8.28 -11.03
N ALA A 21 5.44 -7.95 -10.01
CA ALA A 21 4.76 -8.95 -9.18
C ALA A 21 3.75 -9.76 -10.00
N LEU A 22 2.99 -9.09 -10.87
CA LEU A 22 2.06 -9.76 -11.77
C LEU A 22 2.78 -10.69 -12.75
N GLU A 23 3.90 -10.25 -13.31
CA GLU A 23 4.71 -11.08 -14.22
C GLU A 23 5.29 -12.31 -13.50
N ALA A 24 5.60 -12.18 -12.21
CA ALA A 24 6.08 -13.30 -11.41
C ALA A 24 4.96 -14.30 -11.04
N GLY A 25 3.73 -14.00 -11.38
CA GLY A 25 2.59 -14.87 -11.10
C GLY A 25 1.93 -14.63 -9.75
N ASP A 26 2.29 -13.56 -9.05
CA ASP A 26 1.69 -13.21 -7.77
C ASP A 26 0.22 -12.78 -7.95
N ASP A 27 -0.58 -13.07 -6.94
CA ASP A 27 -1.94 -12.53 -6.81
C ASP A 27 -1.80 -11.18 -6.10
N VAL A 28 -2.04 -10.09 -6.82
CA VAL A 28 -1.69 -8.74 -6.34
C VAL A 28 -2.91 -7.99 -5.84
N ARG A 29 -2.81 -7.48 -4.62
CA ARG A 29 -3.76 -6.53 -4.03
C ARG A 29 -3.05 -5.20 -3.86
N VAL A 30 -3.71 -4.10 -4.26
CA VAL A 30 -3.17 -2.76 -4.07
C VAL A 30 -4.03 -2.00 -3.06
N MET A 31 -3.38 -1.32 -2.11
CA MET A 31 -4.05 -0.47 -1.14
C MET A 31 -4.06 0.96 -1.66
N VAL A 32 -5.24 1.53 -1.82
CA VAL A 32 -5.42 2.89 -2.34
C VAL A 32 -6.29 3.69 -1.38
N MET A 33 -6.09 5.00 -1.36
CA MET A 33 -6.94 5.89 -0.60
C MET A 33 -8.26 6.13 -1.33
N PRO A 34 -9.38 6.34 -0.59
CA PRO A 34 -10.64 6.73 -1.22
C PRO A 34 -10.44 7.98 -2.10
N GLY A 35 -10.88 7.92 -3.35
CA GLY A 35 -10.76 9.02 -4.30
C GLY A 35 -9.40 9.14 -4.98
N GLU A 36 -8.47 8.25 -4.70
CA GLU A 36 -7.16 8.26 -5.37
C GLU A 36 -7.29 7.93 -6.85
N ASP A 37 -6.50 8.62 -7.69
CA ASP A 37 -6.47 8.36 -9.13
C ASP A 37 -5.72 7.06 -9.40
N CYS A 38 -6.45 6.03 -9.78
CA CYS A 38 -5.88 4.71 -10.07
C CYS A 38 -5.63 4.48 -11.57
N SER A 39 -5.70 5.53 -12.39
CA SER A 39 -5.49 5.38 -13.84
C SER A 39 -4.13 4.75 -14.21
N PRO A 40 -3.03 4.96 -13.46
CA PRO A 40 -1.77 4.27 -13.77
C PRO A 40 -1.86 2.74 -13.68
N LEU A 41 -2.89 2.21 -13.03
CA LEU A 41 -3.10 0.77 -12.86
C LEU A 41 -4.16 0.21 -13.83
N ASP A 42 -4.67 1.02 -14.76
CA ASP A 42 -5.67 0.59 -15.72
C ASP A 42 -5.16 -0.60 -16.56
N GLY A 43 -6.00 -1.59 -16.73
CA GLY A 43 -5.67 -2.78 -17.51
C GLY A 43 -4.85 -3.83 -16.76
N LEU A 44 -4.45 -3.58 -15.51
CA LEU A 44 -3.74 -4.56 -14.70
C LEU A 44 -4.74 -5.39 -13.89
N ASP A 45 -4.46 -6.69 -13.79
CA ASP A 45 -5.31 -7.63 -13.05
C ASP A 45 -4.96 -7.60 -11.57
N VAL A 46 -5.41 -6.56 -10.87
CA VAL A 46 -5.15 -6.35 -9.45
C VAL A 46 -6.46 -6.20 -8.68
N GLU A 47 -6.46 -6.62 -7.42
CA GLU A 47 -7.55 -6.36 -6.48
C GLU A 47 -7.29 -5.03 -5.79
N PHE A 48 -8.31 -4.17 -5.72
CA PHE A 48 -8.20 -2.89 -5.02
C PHE A 48 -8.79 -3.04 -3.61
N VAL A 49 -8.08 -2.49 -2.61
CA VAL A 49 -8.60 -2.35 -1.27
C VAL A 49 -8.37 -0.91 -0.81
N GLU A 50 -9.38 -0.32 -0.21
CA GLU A 50 -9.25 1.04 0.33
C GLU A 50 -8.52 1.00 1.67
N GLY A 51 -7.58 1.91 1.85
CA GLY A 51 -6.85 2.07 3.09
C GLY A 51 -6.26 3.46 3.20
N ASN A 52 -5.93 3.86 4.41
CA ASN A 52 -5.40 5.19 4.68
C ASN A 52 -4.33 5.09 5.76
N LEU A 53 -3.13 5.55 5.47
CA LEU A 53 -2.02 5.53 6.43
C LEU A 53 -2.30 6.39 7.67
N LEU A 54 -3.28 7.29 7.60
CA LEU A 54 -3.74 8.07 8.75
C LEU A 54 -4.82 7.35 9.56
N ASP A 55 -5.44 6.32 9.01
CA ASP A 55 -6.47 5.54 9.68
C ASP A 55 -6.01 4.09 9.81
N HIS A 56 -5.42 3.77 10.96
CA HIS A 56 -4.80 2.47 11.19
C HIS A 56 -5.82 1.32 11.23
N SER A 57 -7.11 1.62 11.42
CA SER A 57 -8.15 0.60 11.40
C SER A 57 -8.35 -0.04 10.02
N THR A 58 -7.84 0.60 8.95
CA THR A 58 -7.95 0.08 7.58
C THR A 58 -6.91 -1.00 7.29
N PHE A 59 -5.90 -1.19 8.16
CA PHE A 59 -4.76 -2.06 7.86
C PHE A 59 -5.10 -3.55 7.97
N ALA A 60 -5.77 -3.96 9.03
CA ALA A 60 -6.09 -5.37 9.23
C ALA A 60 -6.92 -5.95 8.08
N PRO A 61 -8.01 -5.27 7.61
CA PRO A 61 -8.72 -5.77 6.43
C PRO A 61 -7.87 -5.84 5.17
N ALA A 62 -6.97 -4.87 4.96
CA ALA A 62 -6.12 -4.84 3.78
C ALA A 62 -5.12 -6.00 3.78
N LEU A 63 -4.67 -6.44 4.95
CA LEU A 63 -3.68 -7.51 5.10
C LEU A 63 -4.30 -8.91 5.17
N LYS A 64 -5.61 -9.02 5.18
CA LYS A 64 -6.27 -10.32 5.31
C LYS A 64 -5.93 -11.24 4.14
N GLY A 65 -5.34 -12.39 4.45
CA GLY A 65 -4.95 -13.37 3.44
C GLY A 65 -3.70 -13.03 2.65
N VAL A 66 -2.96 -11.99 3.05
CA VAL A 66 -1.77 -11.54 2.36
C VAL A 66 -0.55 -12.30 2.88
N ASP A 67 0.33 -12.71 1.95
CA ASP A 67 1.55 -13.46 2.28
C ASP A 67 2.77 -12.56 2.37
N LYS A 68 2.84 -11.50 1.59
CA LYS A 68 3.94 -10.54 1.61
C LYS A 68 3.47 -9.15 1.21
N MET A 69 4.25 -8.13 1.54
CA MET A 69 3.89 -6.73 1.31
C MET A 69 5.08 -5.93 0.81
N TYR A 70 4.83 -5.05 -0.16
CA TYR A 70 5.75 -3.97 -0.55
C TYR A 70 5.11 -2.65 -0.14
N HIS A 71 5.72 -1.95 0.81
CA HIS A 71 5.21 -0.68 1.32
C HIS A 71 5.96 0.48 0.67
N LEU A 72 5.36 1.08 -0.34
CA LEU A 72 5.97 2.15 -1.13
C LEU A 72 5.22 3.48 -1.00
N ALA A 73 4.08 3.48 -0.31
CA ALA A 73 3.32 4.71 -0.10
C ALA A 73 4.04 5.63 0.90
N ALA A 74 4.14 6.89 0.54
CA ALA A 74 4.72 7.92 1.39
C ALA A 74 4.25 9.29 0.91
N LEU A 75 4.37 10.29 1.78
CA LEU A 75 4.10 11.68 1.44
C LEU A 75 5.41 12.36 1.01
N PHE A 76 5.43 12.91 -0.20
CA PHE A 76 6.61 13.57 -0.77
C PHE A 76 6.38 15.08 -1.00
N ALA A 77 5.38 15.68 -0.36
CA ALA A 77 5.12 17.11 -0.50
C ALA A 77 6.21 17.94 0.20
N VAL A 78 6.65 19.01 -0.46
CA VAL A 78 7.61 19.95 0.14
C VAL A 78 6.93 20.79 1.22
N TRP A 79 5.64 21.08 1.05
CA TRP A 79 4.84 21.85 2.00
C TRP A 79 3.48 21.20 2.19
N THR A 80 2.97 21.20 3.43
CA THR A 80 1.64 20.71 3.77
C THR A 80 0.97 21.65 4.75
N LYS A 81 -0.37 21.61 4.84
CA LYS A 81 -1.13 22.40 5.81
C LYS A 81 -0.84 21.97 7.26
N ASP A 82 -0.61 20.67 7.46
CA ASP A 82 -0.24 20.10 8.76
C ASP A 82 1.25 19.76 8.70
N PRO A 83 2.11 20.51 9.45
CA PRO A 83 3.54 20.23 9.41
C PRO A 83 3.92 18.86 9.94
N ASP A 84 3.04 18.21 10.70
CA ASP A 84 3.28 16.86 11.22
C ASP A 84 2.83 15.76 10.25
N LEU A 85 2.25 16.10 9.10
CA LEU A 85 1.65 15.13 8.20
C LEU A 85 2.68 14.14 7.65
N HIS A 86 3.89 14.61 7.33
CA HIS A 86 4.98 13.72 6.91
C HIS A 86 5.28 12.65 7.97
N TYR A 87 5.34 13.07 9.23
CA TYR A 87 5.60 12.16 10.33
C TYR A 87 4.44 11.17 10.52
N LYS A 88 3.19 11.67 10.49
CA LYS A 88 2.00 10.82 10.68
C LYS A 88 1.90 9.75 9.60
N ILE A 89 2.17 10.10 8.34
CA ILE A 89 2.08 9.15 7.24
C ILE A 89 3.34 8.30 7.13
N ASN A 90 4.51 8.93 7.08
CA ASN A 90 5.75 8.23 6.73
C ASN A 90 6.36 7.47 7.90
N VAL A 91 6.12 7.90 9.13
CA VAL A 91 6.66 7.24 10.32
C VAL A 91 5.56 6.48 11.07
N GLN A 92 4.56 7.18 11.58
CA GLN A 92 3.52 6.53 12.40
C GLN A 92 2.67 5.55 11.60
N GLY A 93 2.29 5.92 10.37
CA GLY A 93 1.53 5.02 9.49
C GLY A 93 2.32 3.78 9.12
N THR A 94 3.59 3.94 8.76
CA THR A 94 4.46 2.83 8.43
C THR A 94 4.69 1.92 9.62
N GLU A 95 4.94 2.47 10.81
CA GLU A 95 5.11 1.70 12.02
C GLU A 95 3.86 0.87 12.33
N ALA A 96 2.69 1.48 12.28
CA ALA A 96 1.43 0.79 12.54
C ALA A 96 1.16 -0.31 11.52
N LEU A 97 1.46 -0.05 10.24
CA LEU A 97 1.29 -1.04 9.18
C LEU A 97 2.22 -2.23 9.37
N MET A 98 3.48 -1.99 9.76
CA MET A 98 4.44 -3.05 10.03
C MET A 98 4.00 -3.90 11.23
N LYS A 99 3.45 -3.28 12.28
CA LYS A 99 2.92 -4.02 13.43
C LYS A 99 1.75 -4.94 13.02
N GLU A 100 0.86 -4.45 12.16
CA GLU A 100 -0.24 -5.29 11.65
C GLU A 100 0.30 -6.40 10.75
N ALA A 101 1.32 -6.14 9.96
CA ALA A 101 1.96 -7.16 9.13
C ALA A 101 2.57 -8.28 10.00
N LEU A 102 3.19 -7.93 11.13
CA LEU A 102 3.70 -8.92 12.08
C LEU A 102 2.58 -9.77 12.66
N ARG A 103 1.44 -9.16 12.99
CA ARG A 103 0.28 -9.91 13.50
C ARG A 103 -0.30 -10.85 12.43
N ALA A 104 -0.23 -10.46 11.17
CA ALA A 104 -0.70 -11.26 10.05
C ALA A 104 0.31 -12.32 9.59
N ASP A 105 1.50 -12.36 10.20
CA ASP A 105 2.56 -13.32 9.91
C ASP A 105 3.04 -13.25 8.45
N LEU A 106 3.27 -12.03 7.96
CA LEU A 106 3.79 -11.79 6.62
C LEU A 106 5.31 -12.00 6.57
N GLU A 107 5.75 -12.25 5.36
CA GLU A 107 7.17 -12.21 5.05
C GLU A 107 7.65 -10.76 4.84
#